data_bddb568f8e2743dfa846ad513f6c3b33
#
_entry.id   bddb568f8e2743dfa846ad513f6c3b33
#
_cell.length_a   1.000
_cell.length_b   1.000
_cell.length_c   1.000
_cell.angle_alpha   90.00
_cell.angle_beta   90.00
_cell.angle_gamma   90.00
#
_symmetry.space_group_name_H-M   'P 1'
#
loop_
_entity.id
_entity.type
_entity.pdbx_description
1 polymer ?
#
loop_
_entity_poly.entity_id
_entity_poly.type
_entity_poly.pdbx_seq_one_letter_code
_entity_poly.pdbx_strand_id
1 'polypeptide(L)'
;MQAADLAQRLLIAVAQPFQVEPYELNTTLSVGIAMYPADGDSFDTLYQRADAAMYRAKQSGRNRFGFFTADLEARTARALQIENALRRALERNQFELHYQPQVSLATRQVVGAEALLRWKHPELGMVSPAEFIPVAESSGMIVAIGEWVLNTAVHDAKRWLDLQLPLRAVSVNLSAVQFRHPDAAFEYDSDRRQATASRKRVLAQAAQSGEWVAGA
;
A
#
# COMPACT_ATOMS: atom_id res chain seq x y z
N MET A 1 18.81 -26.87 -3.02
CA MET A 1 19.86 -26.18 -3.79
C MET A 1 19.47 -26.05 -5.26
N GLN A 2 19.25 -27.12 -6.01
CA GLN A 2 18.98 -27.08 -7.45
C GLN A 2 17.77 -26.20 -7.88
N ALA A 3 16.66 -26.20 -7.12
CA ALA A 3 15.46 -25.42 -7.49
C ALA A 3 15.69 -23.90 -7.37
N ALA A 4 16.39 -23.44 -6.34
CA ALA A 4 16.76 -22.03 -6.18
C ALA A 4 17.69 -21.55 -7.29
N ASP A 5 18.70 -22.36 -7.65
CA ASP A 5 19.66 -22.03 -8.72
C ASP A 5 18.95 -21.93 -10.08
N LEU A 6 18.01 -22.83 -10.35
CA LEU A 6 17.19 -22.78 -11.57
C LEU A 6 16.32 -21.51 -11.59
N ALA A 7 15.63 -21.21 -10.49
CA ALA A 7 14.81 -20.01 -10.38
C ALA A 7 15.63 -18.74 -10.59
N GLN A 8 16.82 -18.65 -9.99
CA GLN A 8 17.72 -17.51 -10.16
C GLN A 8 18.17 -17.33 -11.61
N ARG A 9 18.50 -18.42 -12.30
CA ARG A 9 18.87 -18.39 -13.72
C ARG A 9 17.72 -17.92 -14.59
N LEU A 10 16.48 -18.35 -14.31
CA LEU A 10 15.28 -17.88 -15.01
C LEU A 10 15.05 -16.37 -14.81
N LEU A 11 15.21 -15.88 -13.58
CA LEU A 11 15.10 -14.44 -13.28
C LEU A 11 16.08 -13.62 -14.09
N ILE A 12 17.36 -14.06 -14.13
CA ILE A 12 18.41 -13.37 -14.89
C ILE A 12 18.12 -13.41 -16.40
N ALA A 13 17.68 -14.55 -16.92
CA ALA A 13 17.39 -14.71 -18.34
C ALA A 13 16.22 -13.82 -18.81
N VAL A 14 15.14 -13.75 -18.02
CA VAL A 14 13.94 -12.96 -18.35
C VAL A 14 14.15 -11.46 -18.12
N ALA A 15 15.07 -11.07 -17.25
CA ALA A 15 15.39 -9.66 -17.02
C ALA A 15 16.19 -9.01 -18.18
N GLN A 16 16.69 -9.79 -19.15
CA GLN A 16 17.31 -9.24 -20.34
C GLN A 16 16.26 -8.58 -21.24
N PRO A 17 16.56 -7.42 -21.84
CA PRO A 17 15.66 -6.77 -22.78
C PRO A 17 15.29 -7.65 -23.95
N PHE A 18 14.01 -7.67 -24.32
CA PHE A 18 13.52 -8.37 -25.51
C PHE A 18 13.29 -7.38 -26.63
N GLN A 19 13.87 -7.67 -27.80
CA GLN A 19 13.62 -6.88 -29.01
C GLN A 19 12.40 -7.43 -29.73
N VAL A 20 11.36 -6.60 -29.82
CA VAL A 20 10.16 -6.85 -30.63
C VAL A 20 9.97 -5.63 -31.52
N GLU A 21 10.55 -5.70 -32.73
CA GLU A 21 10.57 -4.55 -33.64
C GLU A 21 9.20 -3.85 -33.77
N PRO A 22 9.14 -2.51 -33.58
CA PRO A 22 10.24 -1.56 -33.35
C PRO A 22 10.55 -1.32 -31.84
N TYR A 23 10.07 -2.13 -30.90
CA TYR A 23 10.10 -1.88 -29.46
C TYR A 23 11.12 -2.76 -28.74
N GLU A 24 11.76 -2.16 -27.74
CA GLU A 24 12.51 -2.89 -26.71
C GLU A 24 11.62 -3.07 -25.47
N LEU A 25 11.38 -4.32 -25.09
CA LEU A 25 10.53 -4.67 -23.97
C LEU A 25 11.37 -5.15 -22.78
N ASN A 26 11.15 -4.54 -21.64
CA ASN A 26 11.72 -4.96 -20.37
C ASN A 26 10.64 -5.62 -19.51
N THR A 27 10.89 -6.83 -19.05
CA THR A 27 9.97 -7.55 -18.18
C THR A 27 10.71 -8.20 -17.02
N THR A 28 9.96 -8.63 -16.01
CA THR A 28 10.50 -9.32 -14.85
C THR A 28 9.64 -10.54 -14.52
N LEU A 29 10.25 -11.54 -13.93
CA LEU A 29 9.60 -12.78 -13.54
C LEU A 29 9.47 -12.83 -12.01
N SER A 30 8.39 -13.45 -11.52
CA SER A 30 8.26 -13.86 -10.12
C SER A 30 7.97 -15.36 -10.09
N VAL A 31 8.75 -16.10 -9.30
CA VAL A 31 8.70 -17.56 -9.26
C VAL A 31 8.30 -18.04 -7.88
N GLY A 32 7.30 -18.93 -7.80
CA GLY A 32 6.96 -19.67 -6.59
C GLY A 32 7.46 -21.10 -6.69
N ILE A 33 7.95 -21.63 -5.59
CA ILE A 33 8.53 -22.96 -5.50
C ILE A 33 7.84 -23.74 -4.39
N ALA A 34 7.32 -24.92 -4.71
CA ALA A 34 6.85 -25.92 -3.77
C ALA A 34 7.62 -27.23 -4.00
N MET A 35 8.00 -27.89 -2.92
CA MET A 35 8.89 -29.06 -2.93
C MET A 35 8.10 -30.34 -2.63
N TYR A 36 8.17 -31.33 -3.52
CA TYR A 36 7.69 -32.67 -3.23
C TYR A 36 8.71 -33.45 -2.39
N PRO A 37 8.26 -34.27 -1.43
CA PRO A 37 6.90 -34.39 -0.88
C PRO A 37 6.60 -33.40 0.28
N ALA A 38 7.58 -32.55 0.66
CA ALA A 38 7.49 -31.70 1.85
C ALA A 38 6.30 -30.72 1.80
N ASP A 39 6.04 -30.17 0.61
CA ASP A 39 4.98 -29.19 0.39
C ASP A 39 3.74 -29.78 -0.30
N GLY A 40 3.56 -31.10 -0.30
CA GLY A 40 2.39 -31.78 -0.82
C GLY A 40 2.71 -33.08 -1.54
N ASP A 41 1.70 -33.94 -1.63
CA ASP A 41 1.75 -35.26 -2.25
C ASP A 41 0.99 -35.34 -3.58
N SER A 42 0.25 -34.30 -3.94
CA SER A 42 -0.48 -34.19 -5.21
C SER A 42 -0.05 -32.97 -6.02
N PHE A 43 -0.23 -33.05 -7.33
CA PHE A 43 0.04 -31.95 -8.25
C PHE A 43 -0.80 -30.70 -7.88
N ASP A 44 -2.07 -30.87 -7.59
CA ASP A 44 -2.98 -29.77 -7.28
C ASP A 44 -2.53 -29.02 -6.01
N THR A 45 -2.13 -29.76 -4.98
CA THR A 45 -1.60 -29.18 -3.74
C THR A 45 -0.29 -28.42 -3.99
N LEU A 46 0.63 -29.03 -4.71
CA LEU A 46 1.92 -28.40 -5.03
C LEU A 46 1.75 -27.14 -5.90
N TYR A 47 0.82 -27.21 -6.88
CA TYR A 47 0.52 -26.07 -7.73
C TYR A 47 -0.05 -24.89 -6.93
N GLN A 48 -1.05 -25.13 -6.08
CA GLN A 48 -1.63 -24.09 -5.21
C GLN A 48 -0.59 -23.47 -4.29
N ARG A 49 0.30 -24.27 -3.73
CA ARG A 49 1.36 -23.84 -2.83
C ARG A 49 2.46 -23.04 -3.56
N ALA A 50 2.82 -23.45 -4.75
CA ALA A 50 3.74 -22.69 -5.60
C ALA A 50 3.13 -21.35 -6.03
N ASP A 51 1.82 -21.33 -6.37
CA ASP A 51 1.13 -20.08 -6.73
C ASP A 51 1.10 -19.09 -5.55
N ALA A 52 0.81 -19.55 -4.33
CA ALA A 52 0.88 -18.73 -3.11
C ALA A 52 2.29 -18.13 -2.90
N ALA A 53 3.35 -18.93 -3.12
CA ALA A 53 4.72 -18.47 -3.03
C ALA A 53 5.07 -17.43 -4.11
N MET A 54 4.60 -17.63 -5.34
CA MET A 54 4.75 -16.67 -6.44
C MET A 54 4.04 -15.35 -6.14
N TYR A 55 2.81 -15.40 -5.63
CA TYR A 55 2.05 -14.22 -5.27
C TYR A 55 2.79 -13.37 -4.23
N ARG A 56 3.36 -14.00 -3.20
CA ARG A 56 4.21 -13.33 -2.22
C ARG A 56 5.45 -12.70 -2.86
N ALA A 57 6.12 -13.40 -3.77
CA ALA A 57 7.25 -12.85 -4.49
C ALA A 57 6.87 -11.58 -5.27
N LYS A 58 5.67 -11.53 -5.85
CA LYS A 58 5.12 -10.33 -6.49
C LYS A 58 4.87 -9.19 -5.51
N GLN A 59 4.26 -9.46 -4.35
CA GLN A 59 4.02 -8.46 -3.32
C GLN A 59 5.30 -7.91 -2.69
N SER A 60 6.33 -8.73 -2.56
CA SER A 60 7.61 -8.36 -1.95
C SER A 60 8.54 -7.58 -2.90
N GLY A 61 8.04 -7.04 -4.02
CA GLY A 61 8.81 -6.19 -4.94
C GLY A 61 9.14 -6.84 -6.29
N ARG A 62 8.50 -7.96 -6.65
CA ARG A 62 8.69 -8.67 -7.93
C ARG A 62 10.16 -9.09 -8.18
N ASN A 63 10.46 -9.58 -9.36
CA ASN A 63 11.80 -9.98 -9.82
C ASN A 63 12.57 -10.85 -8.82
N ARG A 64 11.89 -11.86 -8.26
CA ARG A 64 12.44 -12.78 -7.26
C ARG A 64 11.72 -14.12 -7.26
N PHE A 65 12.32 -15.09 -6.60
CA PHE A 65 11.66 -16.35 -6.28
C PHE A 65 11.35 -16.45 -4.78
N GLY A 66 10.40 -17.30 -4.42
CA GLY A 66 10.09 -17.64 -3.04
C GLY A 66 9.74 -19.12 -2.92
N PHE A 67 10.12 -19.73 -1.80
CA PHE A 67 9.64 -21.06 -1.44
C PHE A 67 8.32 -20.96 -0.69
N PHE A 68 7.47 -21.96 -0.88
CA PHE A 68 6.29 -22.13 -0.06
C PHE A 68 6.69 -22.37 1.41
N THR A 69 5.90 -21.85 2.33
CA THR A 69 5.91 -22.18 3.75
C THR A 69 4.46 -22.23 4.23
N ALA A 70 4.13 -23.07 5.22
CA ALA A 70 2.76 -23.18 5.74
C ALA A 70 2.21 -21.85 6.27
N ASP A 71 3.07 -21.01 6.87
CA ASP A 71 2.74 -19.64 7.28
C ASP A 71 2.34 -18.75 6.09
N LEU A 72 2.91 -19.00 4.91
CA LEU A 72 2.60 -18.28 3.70
C LEU A 72 1.17 -18.54 3.20
N GLU A 73 0.70 -19.78 3.29
CA GLU A 73 -0.67 -20.14 2.91
C GLU A 73 -1.70 -19.38 3.75
N ALA A 74 -1.50 -19.38 5.07
CA ALA A 74 -2.36 -18.65 6.00
C ALA A 74 -2.37 -17.13 5.72
N ARG A 75 -1.20 -16.55 5.45
CA ARG A 75 -1.07 -15.12 5.10
C ARG A 75 -1.71 -14.78 3.76
N THR A 76 -1.59 -15.66 2.76
CA THR A 76 -2.20 -15.44 1.44
C THR A 76 -3.72 -15.50 1.53
N ALA A 77 -4.27 -16.49 2.25
CA ALA A 77 -5.71 -16.58 2.50
C ALA A 77 -6.22 -15.34 3.27
N ARG A 78 -5.47 -14.89 4.28
CA ARG A 78 -5.79 -13.68 5.05
C ARG A 78 -5.76 -12.42 4.18
N ALA A 79 -4.77 -12.26 3.32
CA ALA A 79 -4.66 -11.12 2.40
C ALA A 79 -5.84 -11.08 1.42
N LEU A 80 -6.24 -12.22 0.86
CA LEU A 80 -7.41 -12.32 -0.02
C LEU A 80 -8.71 -11.98 0.71
N GLN A 81 -8.87 -12.46 1.95
CA GLN A 81 -10.00 -12.11 2.80
C GLN A 81 -10.08 -10.60 3.04
N ILE A 82 -8.94 -9.97 3.37
CA ILE A 82 -8.81 -8.54 3.56
C ILE A 82 -9.14 -7.79 2.26
N GLU A 83 -8.60 -8.20 1.12
CA GLU A 83 -8.86 -7.56 -0.17
C GLU A 83 -10.35 -7.54 -0.51
N ASN A 84 -11.02 -8.70 -0.37
CA ASN A 84 -12.45 -8.80 -0.62
C ASN A 84 -13.29 -7.92 0.32
N ALA A 85 -12.91 -7.81 1.58
CA ALA A 85 -13.58 -6.98 2.57
C ALA A 85 -13.36 -5.48 2.32
N LEU A 86 -12.14 -5.07 1.91
CA LEU A 86 -11.78 -3.68 1.61
C LEU A 86 -12.63 -3.07 0.51
N ARG A 87 -13.03 -3.85 -0.50
CA ARG A 87 -13.83 -3.37 -1.65
C ARG A 87 -15.12 -2.66 -1.24
N ARG A 88 -15.67 -2.98 -0.08
CA ARG A 88 -16.93 -2.41 0.43
C ARG A 88 -16.74 -1.61 1.72
N ALA A 89 -15.51 -1.50 2.21
CA ALA A 89 -15.23 -0.90 3.51
C ALA A 89 -15.60 0.58 3.58
N LEU A 90 -15.33 1.35 2.50
CA LEU A 90 -15.72 2.77 2.39
C LEU A 90 -17.23 2.94 2.35
N GLU A 91 -17.93 2.19 1.49
CA GLU A 91 -19.40 2.25 1.35
C GLU A 91 -20.11 1.88 2.66
N ARG A 92 -19.52 0.99 3.45
CA ARG A 92 -20.06 0.50 4.72
C ARG A 92 -19.63 1.32 5.95
N ASN A 93 -18.93 2.44 5.75
CA ASN A 93 -18.44 3.30 6.83
C ASN A 93 -17.65 2.51 7.89
N GLN A 94 -16.76 1.61 7.46
CA GLN A 94 -15.98 0.77 8.36
C GLN A 94 -14.65 1.39 8.77
N PHE A 95 -14.28 2.53 8.18
CA PHE A 95 -13.08 3.28 8.53
C PHE A 95 -13.40 4.36 9.55
N GLU A 96 -12.44 4.58 10.44
CA GLU A 96 -12.46 5.68 11.40
C GLU A 96 -11.04 6.28 11.54
N LEU A 97 -10.94 7.56 11.91
CA LEU A 97 -9.68 8.20 12.22
C LEU A 97 -9.52 8.29 13.74
N HIS A 98 -8.40 7.78 14.23
CA HIS A 98 -7.92 8.05 15.57
C HIS A 98 -6.84 9.12 15.50
N TYR A 99 -6.82 10.02 16.47
CA TYR A 99 -5.89 11.12 16.48
C TYR A 99 -4.92 11.00 17.63
N GLN A 100 -3.62 10.92 17.31
CA GLN A 100 -2.57 10.89 18.32
C GLN A 100 -2.05 12.32 18.53
N PRO A 101 -2.17 12.91 19.74
CA PRO A 101 -1.72 14.26 20.00
C PRO A 101 -0.20 14.37 19.91
N GLN A 102 0.28 15.44 19.29
CA GLN A 102 1.68 15.82 19.26
C GLN A 102 1.91 16.92 20.29
N VAL A 103 2.86 16.69 21.20
CA VAL A 103 3.13 17.58 22.33
C VAL A 103 4.51 18.21 22.19
N SER A 104 4.58 19.54 22.30
CA SER A 104 5.84 20.26 22.36
C SER A 104 6.56 19.94 23.69
N LEU A 105 7.77 19.43 23.62
CA LEU A 105 8.57 19.15 24.82
C LEU A 105 8.97 20.43 25.58
N ALA A 106 9.11 21.55 24.88
CA ALA A 106 9.48 22.82 25.48
C ALA A 106 8.32 23.48 26.24
N THR A 107 7.11 23.45 25.68
CA THR A 107 5.93 24.12 26.28
C THR A 107 4.98 23.16 26.99
N ARG A 108 5.14 21.85 26.79
CA ARG A 108 4.24 20.78 27.27
C ARG A 108 2.78 20.94 26.81
N GLN A 109 2.58 21.69 25.74
CA GLN A 109 1.27 21.90 25.13
C GLN A 109 1.08 21.02 23.90
N VAL A 110 -0.16 20.63 23.63
CA VAL A 110 -0.52 19.96 22.37
C VAL A 110 -0.38 20.98 21.24
N VAL A 111 0.42 20.67 20.23
CA VAL A 111 0.70 21.53 19.09
C VAL A 111 0.14 21.01 17.78
N GLY A 112 -0.24 19.72 17.75
CA GLY A 112 -0.79 19.08 16.57
C GLY A 112 -1.40 17.72 16.90
N ALA A 113 -1.87 17.03 15.88
CA ALA A 113 -2.33 15.66 15.98
C ALA A 113 -1.97 14.88 14.71
N GLU A 114 -1.66 13.60 14.85
CA GLU A 114 -1.49 12.68 13.74
C GLU A 114 -2.78 11.88 13.54
N ALA A 115 -3.33 11.91 12.31
CA ALA A 115 -4.49 11.12 11.93
C ALA A 115 -4.05 9.70 11.58
N LEU A 116 -4.54 8.75 12.35
CA LEU A 116 -4.21 7.33 12.24
C LEU A 116 -5.44 6.55 11.79
N LEU A 117 -5.39 6.01 10.58
CA LEU A 117 -6.47 5.21 10.01
C LEU A 117 -6.68 3.92 10.82
N ARG A 118 -7.95 3.62 11.12
CA ARG A 118 -8.42 2.39 11.75
C ARG A 118 -9.50 1.77 10.89
N TRP A 119 -9.51 0.44 10.83
CA TRP A 119 -10.53 -0.30 10.11
C TRP A 119 -11.22 -1.29 11.04
N LYS A 120 -12.52 -1.06 11.25
CA LYS A 120 -13.39 -1.89 12.07
C LYS A 120 -14.34 -2.70 11.20
N HIS A 121 -13.99 -3.96 10.97
CA HIS A 121 -14.84 -4.87 10.19
C HIS A 121 -15.75 -5.68 11.12
N PRO A 122 -17.04 -5.90 10.76
CA PRO A 122 -18.00 -6.59 11.66
C PRO A 122 -17.58 -8.04 12.00
N GLU A 123 -16.97 -8.75 11.07
CA GLU A 123 -16.57 -10.15 11.26
C GLU A 123 -15.06 -10.30 11.58
N LEU A 124 -14.20 -9.43 11.02
CA LEU A 124 -12.75 -9.50 11.21
C LEU A 124 -12.28 -8.73 12.45
N GLY A 125 -13.17 -7.97 13.09
CA GLY A 125 -12.81 -7.08 14.19
C GLY A 125 -11.97 -5.88 13.76
N MET A 126 -11.08 -5.41 14.64
CA MET A 126 -10.12 -4.37 14.30
C MET A 126 -8.98 -4.95 13.46
N VAL A 127 -8.96 -4.60 12.18
CA VAL A 127 -7.89 -5.03 11.27
C VAL A 127 -6.71 -4.07 11.37
N SER A 128 -5.51 -4.63 11.58
CA SER A 128 -4.30 -3.81 11.73
C SER A 128 -3.94 -3.06 10.44
N PRO A 129 -3.55 -1.77 10.52
CA PRO A 129 -2.99 -1.05 9.38
C PRO A 129 -1.83 -1.80 8.70
N ALA A 130 -0.98 -2.48 9.46
CA ALA A 130 0.11 -3.29 8.93
C ALA A 130 -0.36 -4.49 8.07
N GLU A 131 -1.60 -4.95 8.25
CA GLU A 131 -2.20 -6.00 7.43
C GLU A 131 -2.90 -5.43 6.18
N PHE A 132 -3.75 -4.40 6.35
CA PHE A 132 -4.61 -3.97 5.25
C PHE A 132 -3.99 -2.90 4.34
N ILE A 133 -3.07 -2.06 4.82
CA ILE A 133 -2.44 -1.02 3.97
C ILE A 133 -1.67 -1.65 2.79
N PRO A 134 -0.81 -2.68 2.98
CA PRO A 134 -0.13 -3.31 1.84
C PRO A 134 -1.10 -3.94 0.83
N VAL A 135 -2.23 -4.47 1.28
CA VAL A 135 -3.28 -5.02 0.41
C VAL A 135 -3.98 -3.89 -0.35
N ALA A 136 -4.31 -2.79 0.32
CA ALA A 136 -4.90 -1.62 -0.31
C ALA A 136 -3.97 -0.99 -1.37
N GLU A 137 -2.66 -0.95 -1.11
CA GLU A 137 -1.64 -0.48 -2.05
C GLU A 137 -1.55 -1.37 -3.29
N SER A 138 -1.46 -2.69 -3.10
CA SER A 138 -1.34 -3.66 -4.20
C SER A 138 -2.58 -3.72 -5.09
N SER A 139 -3.77 -3.50 -4.53
CA SER A 139 -5.05 -3.47 -5.23
C SER A 139 -5.45 -2.09 -5.76
N GLY A 140 -4.67 -1.03 -5.45
CA GLY A 140 -4.97 0.35 -5.83
C GLY A 140 -6.06 1.03 -4.99
N MET A 141 -6.71 0.32 -4.07
CA MET A 141 -7.75 0.89 -3.20
C MET A 141 -7.23 1.96 -2.24
N ILE A 142 -5.91 2.00 -2.01
CA ILE A 142 -5.28 2.99 -1.14
C ILE A 142 -5.54 4.43 -1.62
N VAL A 143 -5.79 4.65 -2.90
CA VAL A 143 -6.08 5.97 -3.46
C VAL A 143 -7.42 6.50 -2.94
N ALA A 144 -8.49 5.71 -3.06
CA ALA A 144 -9.82 6.08 -2.57
C ALA A 144 -9.86 6.17 -1.02
N ILE A 145 -9.17 5.26 -0.34
CA ILE A 145 -9.04 5.30 1.13
C ILE A 145 -8.32 6.57 1.56
N GLY A 146 -7.24 6.94 0.90
CA GLY A 146 -6.48 8.15 1.22
C GLY A 146 -7.24 9.44 0.94
N GLU A 147 -8.05 9.49 -0.10
CA GLU A 147 -8.97 10.59 -0.36
C GLU A 147 -9.98 10.75 0.79
N TRP A 148 -10.61 9.65 1.22
CA TRP A 148 -11.50 9.64 2.36
C TRP A 148 -10.82 10.11 3.65
N VAL A 149 -9.58 9.64 3.91
CA VAL A 149 -8.79 10.04 5.08
C VAL A 149 -8.53 11.54 5.09
N LEU A 150 -8.08 12.10 3.97
CA LEU A 150 -7.79 13.53 3.86
C LEU A 150 -9.06 14.37 4.06
N ASN A 151 -10.15 14.01 3.40
CA ASN A 151 -11.42 14.72 3.53
C ASN A 151 -11.91 14.68 4.99
N THR A 152 -11.88 13.53 5.65
CA THR A 152 -12.27 13.37 7.04
C THR A 152 -11.37 14.19 7.97
N ALA A 153 -10.06 14.12 7.79
CA ALA A 153 -9.11 14.86 8.62
C ALA A 153 -9.28 16.39 8.50
N VAL A 154 -9.57 16.90 7.30
CA VAL A 154 -9.85 18.34 7.08
C VAL A 154 -11.14 18.76 7.76
N HIS A 155 -12.20 17.96 7.67
CA HIS A 155 -13.46 18.22 8.37
C HIS A 155 -13.28 18.27 9.88
N ASP A 156 -12.57 17.30 10.44
CA ASP A 156 -12.29 17.23 11.87
C ASP A 156 -11.42 18.42 12.32
N ALA A 157 -10.37 18.73 11.54
CA ALA A 157 -9.52 19.90 11.82
C ALA A 157 -10.32 21.21 11.82
N LYS A 158 -11.24 21.40 10.83
CA LYS A 158 -12.11 22.57 10.81
C LYS A 158 -13.01 22.64 12.05
N ARG A 159 -13.63 21.53 12.43
CA ARG A 159 -14.47 21.46 13.65
C ARG A 159 -13.68 21.85 14.90
N TRP A 160 -12.40 21.43 15.01
CA TRP A 160 -11.55 21.79 16.14
C TRP A 160 -11.14 23.27 16.13
N LEU A 161 -10.93 23.87 14.97
CA LEU A 161 -10.72 25.30 14.83
C LEU A 161 -11.95 26.09 15.26
N ASP A 162 -13.13 25.66 14.86
CA ASP A 162 -14.41 26.29 15.26
C ASP A 162 -14.63 26.19 16.78
N LEU A 163 -14.12 25.14 17.43
CA LEU A 163 -14.09 24.94 18.88
C LEU A 163 -12.92 25.68 19.58
N GLN A 164 -12.11 26.43 18.83
CA GLN A 164 -10.95 27.17 19.33
C GLN A 164 -9.90 26.28 20.05
N LEU A 165 -9.78 25.00 19.65
CA LEU A 165 -8.74 24.12 20.18
C LEU A 165 -7.35 24.60 19.70
N PRO A 166 -6.30 24.55 20.55
CA PRO A 166 -4.99 25.11 20.25
C PRO A 166 -4.15 24.18 19.33
N LEU A 167 -4.77 23.56 18.33
CA LEU A 167 -4.11 22.71 17.36
C LEU A 167 -3.62 23.53 16.18
N ARG A 168 -2.35 23.39 15.82
CA ARG A 168 -1.72 24.13 14.71
C ARG A 168 -1.70 23.32 13.41
N ALA A 169 -1.68 22.00 13.51
CA ALA A 169 -1.56 21.12 12.36
C ALA A 169 -2.20 19.74 12.63
N VAL A 170 -2.70 19.12 11.57
CA VAL A 170 -3.04 17.70 11.53
C VAL A 170 -2.18 17.04 10.48
N SER A 171 -1.39 16.04 10.87
CA SER A 171 -0.57 15.25 9.98
C SER A 171 -1.34 14.03 9.48
N VAL A 172 -1.20 13.72 8.19
CA VAL A 172 -1.83 12.55 7.55
C VAL A 172 -0.76 11.75 6.83
N ASN A 173 -0.73 10.44 7.04
CA ASN A 173 0.16 9.53 6.35
C ASN A 173 -0.35 9.26 4.93
N LEU A 174 0.49 9.45 3.93
CA LEU A 174 0.19 9.18 2.53
C LEU A 174 1.06 8.04 1.99
N SER A 175 0.44 7.14 1.23
CA SER A 175 1.17 6.10 0.52
C SER A 175 1.86 6.65 -0.74
N ALA A 176 3.06 6.14 -1.04
CA ALA A 176 3.77 6.44 -2.28
C ALA A 176 2.95 6.10 -3.55
N VAL A 177 2.02 5.17 -3.47
CA VAL A 177 1.11 4.81 -4.58
C VAL A 177 0.18 5.98 -4.94
N GLN A 178 -0.25 6.78 -3.96
CA GLN A 178 -1.13 7.94 -4.17
C GLN A 178 -0.43 9.04 -4.98
N PHE A 179 0.87 9.20 -4.83
CA PHE A 179 1.67 10.16 -5.61
C PHE A 179 1.78 9.78 -7.10
N ARG A 180 1.60 8.50 -7.43
CA ARG A 180 1.57 8.04 -8.83
C ARG A 180 0.26 8.37 -9.56
N HIS A 181 -0.74 8.85 -8.82
CA HIS A 181 -2.03 9.31 -9.35
C HIS A 181 -2.20 10.82 -9.10
N PRO A 182 -1.38 11.68 -9.73
CA PRO A 182 -1.37 13.14 -9.45
C PRO A 182 -2.67 13.83 -9.88
N ASP A 183 -3.53 13.16 -10.63
CA ASP A 183 -4.83 13.66 -11.07
C ASP A 183 -5.95 13.44 -10.04
N ALA A 184 -5.68 12.70 -8.94
CA ALA A 184 -6.62 12.58 -7.83
C ALA A 184 -6.92 13.97 -7.27
N ALA A 185 -8.18 14.39 -7.34
CA ALA A 185 -8.65 15.68 -6.82
C ALA A 185 -9.32 15.44 -5.47
N PHE A 186 -9.03 16.29 -4.49
CA PHE A 186 -9.68 16.26 -3.19
C PHE A 186 -10.85 17.25 -3.16
N GLU A 187 -11.90 16.91 -2.40
CA GLU A 187 -13.13 17.71 -2.33
C GLU A 187 -12.86 19.16 -1.86
N TYR A 188 -11.82 19.36 -1.04
CA TYR A 188 -11.42 20.66 -0.51
C TYR A 188 -10.38 21.41 -1.33
N ASP A 189 -10.01 20.91 -2.50
CA ASP A 189 -9.18 21.67 -3.42
C ASP A 189 -10.02 22.87 -3.94
N SER A 190 -9.76 24.07 -3.43
CA SER A 190 -10.43 25.31 -3.84
C SER A 190 -10.26 25.60 -5.34
N ASP A 191 -9.16 25.15 -5.91
CA ASP A 191 -8.90 25.10 -7.34
C ASP A 191 -8.28 23.74 -7.70
N ARG A 192 -9.11 22.81 -8.16
CA ARG A 192 -8.70 21.45 -8.52
C ARG A 192 -7.61 21.41 -9.60
N ARG A 193 -7.64 22.36 -10.55
CA ARG A 193 -6.65 22.44 -11.64
C ARG A 193 -5.30 22.88 -11.08
N GLN A 194 -5.29 23.90 -10.23
CA GLN A 194 -4.08 24.42 -9.62
C GLN A 194 -3.48 23.41 -8.62
N ALA A 195 -4.30 22.74 -7.83
CA ALA A 195 -3.87 21.71 -6.89
C ALA A 195 -3.26 20.49 -7.63
N THR A 196 -3.90 20.02 -8.70
CA THR A 196 -3.37 18.96 -9.56
C THR A 196 -2.05 19.39 -10.22
N ALA A 197 -1.95 20.62 -10.74
CA ALA A 197 -0.73 21.15 -11.34
C ALA A 197 0.41 21.26 -10.29
N SER A 198 0.09 21.66 -9.07
CA SER A 198 1.06 21.75 -7.97
C SER A 198 1.57 20.36 -7.57
N ARG A 199 0.69 19.35 -7.44
CA ARG A 199 1.09 17.96 -7.17
C ARG A 199 1.99 17.41 -8.27
N LYS A 200 1.64 17.60 -9.55
CA LYS A 200 2.47 17.19 -10.70
C LYS A 200 3.85 17.84 -10.66
N ARG A 201 3.94 19.12 -10.29
CA ARG A 201 5.21 19.84 -10.20
C ARG A 201 6.08 19.31 -9.06
N VAL A 202 5.51 19.07 -7.86
CA VAL A 202 6.24 18.50 -6.72
C VAL A 202 6.75 17.10 -7.04
N LEU A 203 5.94 16.27 -7.68
CA LEU A 203 6.33 14.92 -8.12
C LEU A 203 7.45 14.94 -9.17
N ALA A 204 7.38 15.85 -10.14
CA ALA A 204 8.43 16.02 -11.13
C ALA A 204 9.74 16.47 -10.49
N GLN A 205 9.68 17.37 -9.52
CA GLN A 205 10.85 17.85 -8.77
C GLN A 205 11.44 16.74 -7.91
N ALA A 206 10.63 15.99 -7.15
CA ALA A 206 11.08 14.83 -6.36
C ALA A 206 11.71 13.73 -7.23
N ALA A 207 11.15 13.47 -8.41
CA ALA A 207 11.71 12.51 -9.36
C ALA A 207 13.08 12.96 -9.92
N GLN A 208 13.30 14.27 -10.09
CA GLN A 208 14.56 14.81 -10.57
C GLN A 208 15.64 14.89 -9.47
N SER A 209 15.27 15.20 -8.24
CA SER A 209 16.21 15.33 -7.11
C SER A 209 16.56 13.97 -6.48
N GLY A 210 15.78 12.92 -6.72
CA GLY A 210 15.91 11.65 -6.02
C GLY A 210 15.56 11.71 -4.53
N GLU A 211 15.10 12.86 -4.06
CA GLU A 211 14.65 13.08 -2.69
C GLU A 211 13.17 12.74 -2.57
N TRP A 212 12.87 11.75 -1.74
CA TRP A 212 11.51 11.52 -1.28
C TRP A 212 11.17 12.60 -0.25
N VAL A 213 10.22 13.45 -0.56
CA VAL A 213 9.63 14.35 0.44
C VAL A 213 8.77 13.49 1.36
N ALA A 214 9.40 12.90 2.38
CA ALA A 214 8.68 12.48 3.55
C ALA A 214 8.23 13.78 4.24
N GLY A 215 6.92 14.02 4.29
CA GLY A 215 6.39 15.16 5.00
C GLY A 215 6.87 15.12 6.45
N ALA A 216 7.62 16.12 6.83
CA ALA A 216 8.00 16.39 8.20
C ALA A 216 6.80 16.97 8.96
#